data_836b5ac921282e4518ff97724b5e26a7
#
_entry.id   836b5ac921282e4518ff97724b5e26a7
#
_cell.length_a   1.000
_cell.length_b   1.000
_cell.length_c   1.000
_cell.angle_alpha   90.00
_cell.angle_beta   90.00
_cell.angle_gamma   90.00
#
_symmetry.space_group_name_H-M   'P 1'
#
loop_
_entity.id
_entity.type
_entity.pdbx_description
1 polymer ?
#
loop_
_entity_poly.entity_id
_entity_poly.type
_entity_poly.pdbx_seq_one_letter_code
_entity_poly.pdbx_strand_id
1 'polypeptide(L)'
;SDTSLAELRRDTGGFDLVVSAVPDAQVMADTLGLLRRSGVACLLGIDGRPATVAVEGPVIGLDAILENRVLFGSVNAHRQDWLAAVGSLARARERWPDALEAFVGRRVPLDRFDEAFDYRGVKATLVLDA
;
A
#
# COMPACT_ATOMS: atom_id res chain seq x y z
N SER A 1 -13.16 10.24 1.19
CA SER A 1 -14.22 9.27 1.52
C SER A 1 -14.10 8.97 3.01
N ASP A 2 -15.16 9.24 3.77
CA ASP A 2 -15.18 9.10 5.25
C ASP A 2 -15.66 7.70 5.68
N THR A 3 -15.57 6.72 4.79
CA THR A 3 -15.96 5.32 5.07
C THR A 3 -14.95 4.69 6.02
N SER A 4 -15.41 4.21 7.16
CA SER A 4 -14.56 3.48 8.10
C SER A 4 -14.16 2.10 7.56
N LEU A 5 -13.05 1.54 8.06
CA LEU A 5 -12.61 0.20 7.66
C LEU A 5 -13.66 -0.88 8.00
N ALA A 6 -14.38 -0.71 9.11
CA ALA A 6 -15.47 -1.60 9.51
C ALA A 6 -16.66 -1.56 8.54
N GLU A 7 -17.02 -0.38 8.05
CA GLU A 7 -18.05 -0.22 7.01
C GLU A 7 -17.59 -0.85 5.71
N LEU A 8 -16.36 -0.58 5.29
CA LEU A 8 -15.79 -1.18 4.09
C LEU A 8 -15.81 -2.71 4.15
N ARG A 9 -15.43 -3.30 5.30
CA ARG A 9 -15.49 -4.76 5.52
C ARG A 9 -16.92 -5.29 5.39
N ARG A 10 -17.89 -4.59 5.98
CA ARG A 10 -19.31 -4.99 5.94
C ARG A 10 -19.87 -4.96 4.52
N ASP A 11 -19.56 -3.90 3.78
CA ASP A 11 -20.11 -3.67 2.44
C ASP A 11 -19.51 -4.60 1.37
N THR A 12 -18.23 -4.96 1.54
CA THR A 12 -17.50 -5.81 0.58
C THR A 12 -17.49 -7.29 0.94
N GLY A 13 -17.82 -7.65 2.19
CA GLY A 13 -17.62 -9.00 2.71
C GLY A 13 -16.16 -9.33 3.03
N GLY A 14 -15.24 -8.37 2.86
CA GLY A 14 -13.78 -8.50 3.08
C GLY A 14 -13.01 -8.79 1.82
N PHE A 15 -11.68 -8.89 1.98
CA PHE A 15 -10.73 -8.96 0.88
C PHE A 15 -9.86 -10.20 0.96
N ASP A 16 -9.50 -10.77 -0.21
CA ASP A 16 -8.50 -11.85 -0.31
C ASP A 16 -7.10 -11.35 -0.03
N LEU A 17 -6.81 -10.11 -0.47
CA LEU A 17 -5.52 -9.48 -0.33
C LEU A 17 -5.69 -8.03 0.14
N VAL A 18 -5.01 -7.70 1.22
CA VAL A 18 -4.87 -6.32 1.71
C VAL A 18 -3.40 -5.95 1.71
N VAL A 19 -3.07 -4.81 1.12
CA VAL A 19 -1.71 -4.24 1.18
C VAL A 19 -1.78 -2.93 1.96
N SER A 20 -1.12 -2.90 3.11
CA SER A 20 -0.98 -1.69 3.93
C SER A 20 0.38 -1.05 3.66
N ALA A 21 0.37 0.09 2.99
CA ALA A 21 1.58 0.86 2.67
C ALA A 21 1.68 2.16 3.49
N VAL A 22 0.82 2.34 4.50
CA VAL A 22 0.82 3.54 5.35
C VAL A 22 1.67 3.30 6.60
N PRO A 23 2.44 4.29 7.08
CA PRO A 23 3.22 4.20 8.30
C PRO A 23 2.36 4.53 9.54
N ASP A 24 1.35 3.70 9.81
CA ASP A 24 0.45 3.83 10.95
C ASP A 24 0.18 2.45 11.55
N ALA A 25 0.63 2.24 12.78
CA ALA A 25 0.58 0.95 13.45
C ALA A 25 -0.86 0.48 13.72
N GLN A 26 -1.81 1.38 14.01
CA GLN A 26 -3.20 1.01 14.21
C GLN A 26 -3.86 0.57 12.90
N VAL A 27 -3.64 1.30 11.80
CA VAL A 27 -4.13 0.91 10.47
C VAL A 27 -3.56 -0.44 10.06
N MET A 28 -2.28 -0.70 10.35
CA MET A 28 -1.66 -2.00 10.09
C MET A 28 -2.35 -3.12 10.88
N ALA A 29 -2.64 -2.91 12.15
CA ALA A 29 -3.33 -3.88 13.00
C ALA A 29 -4.76 -4.15 12.51
N ASP A 30 -5.46 -3.12 12.08
CA ASP A 30 -6.83 -3.21 11.59
C ASP A 30 -6.95 -4.00 10.27
N THR A 31 -5.86 -4.18 9.52
CA THR A 31 -5.88 -4.94 8.25
C THR A 31 -6.32 -6.38 8.42
N LEU A 32 -6.06 -7.01 9.59
CA LEU A 32 -6.56 -8.36 9.88
C LEU A 32 -8.08 -8.44 9.87
N GLY A 33 -8.74 -7.41 10.38
CA GLY A 33 -10.20 -7.30 10.39
C GLY A 33 -10.81 -7.15 8.99
N LEU A 34 -10.04 -6.70 8.00
CA LEU A 34 -10.49 -6.54 6.62
C LEU A 34 -10.43 -7.84 5.81
N LEU A 35 -9.70 -8.85 6.26
CA LEU A 35 -9.53 -10.09 5.53
C LEU A 35 -10.78 -10.96 5.58
N ARG A 36 -11.13 -11.56 4.47
CA ARG A 36 -12.05 -12.69 4.44
C ARG A 36 -11.31 -14.00 4.78
N ARG A 37 -12.03 -15.12 4.77
CA ARG A 37 -11.44 -16.46 4.98
C ARG A 37 -10.30 -16.72 4.00
N SER A 38 -9.19 -17.24 4.49
CA SER A 38 -7.95 -17.48 3.74
C SER A 38 -7.33 -16.24 3.12
N GLY A 39 -7.69 -15.05 3.60
CA GLY A 39 -7.15 -13.79 3.13
C GLY A 39 -5.73 -13.51 3.67
N VAL A 40 -4.99 -12.72 2.93
CA VAL A 40 -3.59 -12.38 3.20
C VAL A 40 -3.43 -10.87 3.33
N ALA A 41 -2.82 -10.40 4.41
CA ALA A 41 -2.42 -9.02 4.59
C ALA A 41 -0.90 -8.87 4.48
N CYS A 42 -0.45 -7.96 3.62
CA CYS A 42 0.96 -7.60 3.45
C CYS A 42 1.20 -6.19 3.99
N LEU A 43 2.09 -6.06 4.96
CA LEU A 43 2.50 -4.78 5.56
C LEU A 43 3.78 -4.29 4.89
N LEU A 44 3.71 -3.14 4.24
CA LEU A 44 4.84 -2.46 3.58
C LEU A 44 5.21 -1.15 4.25
N GLY A 45 4.27 -0.55 5.01
CA GLY A 45 4.53 0.67 5.77
C GLY A 45 5.52 0.41 6.91
N ILE A 46 6.28 1.42 7.30
CA ILE A 46 7.19 1.36 8.44
C ILE A 46 6.81 2.45 9.43
N ASP A 47 6.34 2.04 10.61
CA ASP A 47 6.13 2.95 11.74
C ASP A 47 7.03 2.52 12.90
N GLY A 48 8.07 3.30 13.15
CA GLY A 48 9.02 3.06 14.25
C GLY A 48 8.69 3.85 15.52
N ARG A 49 7.57 4.54 15.58
CA ARG A 49 7.17 5.29 16.77
C ARG A 49 6.68 4.35 17.87
N PRO A 50 7.10 4.55 19.13
CA PRO A 50 6.53 3.78 20.24
C PRO A 50 5.02 4.05 20.34
N ALA A 51 4.22 3.02 20.12
CA ALA A 51 2.76 3.10 20.18
C ALA A 51 2.18 1.79 20.70
N THR A 52 1.05 1.88 21.39
CA THR A 52 0.20 0.73 21.70
C THR A 52 -0.94 0.71 20.71
N VAL A 53 -1.16 -0.42 20.06
CA VAL A 53 -2.28 -0.62 19.14
C VAL A 53 -3.33 -1.51 19.78
N ALA A 54 -4.60 -1.24 19.51
CA ALA A 54 -5.72 -2.05 19.96
C ALA A 54 -6.13 -3.03 18.86
N VAL A 55 -6.25 -4.30 19.22
CA VAL A 55 -6.81 -5.32 18.32
C VAL A 55 -7.87 -6.08 19.11
N GLU A 56 -9.04 -6.26 18.51
CA GLU A 56 -10.09 -7.06 19.14
C GLU A 56 -9.63 -8.52 19.28
N GLY A 57 -9.78 -9.09 20.48
CA GLY A 57 -9.34 -10.44 20.79
C GLY A 57 -9.83 -11.50 19.78
N PRO A 58 -11.12 -11.51 19.39
CA PRO A 58 -11.62 -12.46 18.40
C PRO A 58 -10.92 -12.40 17.04
N VAL A 59 -10.48 -11.23 16.60
CA VAL A 59 -9.78 -11.08 15.31
C VAL A 59 -8.49 -11.90 15.24
N ILE A 60 -7.73 -11.93 16.35
CA ILE A 60 -6.49 -12.71 16.44
C ILE A 60 -6.77 -14.14 16.99
N GLY A 61 -7.48 -14.22 18.10
CA GLY A 61 -7.63 -15.48 18.84
C GLY A 61 -8.62 -16.47 18.22
N LEU A 62 -9.51 -16.01 17.35
CA LEU A 62 -10.53 -16.83 16.73
C LEU A 62 -10.44 -16.78 15.19
N ASP A 63 -10.70 -15.61 14.61
CA ASP A 63 -10.85 -15.46 13.16
C ASP A 63 -9.55 -15.74 12.41
N ALA A 64 -8.40 -15.25 12.90
CA ALA A 64 -7.12 -15.51 12.25
C ALA A 64 -6.81 -17.01 12.17
N ILE A 65 -7.19 -17.77 13.22
CA ILE A 65 -6.94 -19.22 13.32
C ILE A 65 -7.98 -20.00 12.50
N LEU A 66 -9.26 -19.80 12.79
CA LEU A 66 -10.34 -20.59 12.17
C LEU A 66 -10.55 -20.27 10.70
N GLU A 67 -10.22 -19.09 10.28
CA GLU A 67 -10.35 -18.66 8.90
C GLU A 67 -9.04 -18.67 8.11
N ASN A 68 -7.95 -19.19 8.69
CA ASN A 68 -6.63 -19.31 8.05
C ASN A 68 -6.15 -17.96 7.47
N ARG A 69 -6.30 -16.88 8.21
CA ARG A 69 -5.83 -15.56 7.78
C ARG A 69 -4.33 -15.43 7.99
N VAL A 70 -3.64 -14.76 7.08
CA VAL A 70 -2.19 -14.55 7.13
C VAL A 70 -1.89 -13.05 7.19
N LEU A 71 -1.01 -12.65 8.11
CA LEU A 71 -0.40 -11.33 8.16
C LEU A 71 1.12 -11.49 8.08
N PHE A 72 1.75 -10.76 7.18
CA PHE A 72 3.21 -10.73 7.09
C PHE A 72 3.73 -9.34 6.70
N GLY A 73 4.95 -9.03 7.13
CA GLY A 73 5.68 -7.84 6.70
C GLY A 73 6.61 -8.16 5.55
N SER A 74 6.80 -7.19 4.66
CA SER A 74 7.79 -7.27 3.60
C SER A 74 8.54 -5.96 3.48
N VAL A 75 9.84 -6.04 3.30
CA VAL A 75 10.72 -4.88 3.12
C VAL A 75 11.76 -5.20 2.07
N ASN A 76 12.16 -4.20 1.35
CA ASN A 76 13.07 -4.26 0.20
C ASN A 76 12.49 -5.02 -1.00
N ALA A 77 13.15 -4.86 -2.14
CA ALA A 77 12.82 -5.54 -3.36
C ALA A 77 14.08 -6.21 -3.91
N HIS A 78 13.96 -7.46 -4.32
CA HIS A 78 15.01 -8.18 -5.02
C HIS A 78 15.14 -7.65 -6.46
N ARG A 79 16.28 -7.87 -7.12
CA ARG A 79 16.51 -7.42 -8.50
C ARG A 79 15.39 -7.86 -9.46
N GLN A 80 14.86 -9.06 -9.27
CA GLN A 80 13.77 -9.59 -10.12
C GLN A 80 12.46 -8.82 -9.92
N ASP A 81 12.20 -8.32 -8.72
CA ASP A 81 11.00 -7.51 -8.42
C ASP A 81 11.05 -6.17 -9.15
N TRP A 82 12.23 -5.54 -9.20
CA TRP A 82 12.45 -4.33 -9.99
C TRP A 82 12.22 -4.55 -11.48
N LEU A 83 12.75 -5.65 -12.05
CA LEU A 83 12.52 -6.01 -13.45
C LEU A 83 11.04 -6.27 -13.72
N ALA A 84 10.36 -6.99 -12.85
CA ALA A 84 8.93 -7.25 -12.94
C ALA A 84 8.11 -5.96 -12.84
N ALA A 85 8.51 -5.02 -11.98
CA ALA A 85 7.87 -3.71 -11.83
C ALA A 85 7.97 -2.90 -13.13
N VAL A 86 9.15 -2.84 -13.74
CA VAL A 86 9.34 -2.17 -15.04
C VAL A 86 8.43 -2.77 -16.12
N GLY A 87 8.37 -4.09 -16.23
CA GLY A 87 7.46 -4.78 -17.13
C GLY A 87 5.98 -4.49 -16.85
N SER A 88 5.61 -4.38 -15.59
CA SER A 88 4.25 -4.03 -15.17
C SER A 88 3.89 -2.59 -15.52
N LEU A 89 4.82 -1.65 -15.34
CA LEU A 89 4.64 -0.26 -15.75
C LEU A 89 4.50 -0.11 -17.27
N ALA A 90 5.26 -0.90 -18.05
CA ALA A 90 5.13 -0.92 -19.51
C ALA A 90 3.72 -1.36 -19.94
N ARG A 91 3.22 -2.46 -19.36
CA ARG A 91 1.84 -2.94 -19.61
C ARG A 91 0.78 -1.93 -19.13
N ALA A 92 0.99 -1.28 -18.00
CA ALA A 92 0.08 -0.25 -17.50
C ALA A 92 0.01 0.94 -18.45
N ARG A 93 1.14 1.36 -19.02
CA ARG A 93 1.20 2.43 -20.01
C ARG A 93 0.40 2.11 -21.28
N GLU A 94 0.48 0.86 -21.75
CA GLU A 94 -0.30 0.40 -22.90
C GLU A 94 -1.79 0.37 -22.62
N ARG A 95 -2.17 -0.08 -21.44
CA ARG A 95 -3.57 -0.31 -21.07
C ARG A 95 -4.27 0.92 -20.51
N TRP A 96 -3.53 1.76 -19.78
CA TRP A 96 -4.06 2.93 -19.08
C TRP A 96 -3.07 4.11 -19.15
N PRO A 97 -2.79 4.66 -20.35
CA PRO A 97 -1.78 5.70 -20.53
C PRO A 97 -2.05 6.95 -19.69
N ASP A 98 -3.29 7.42 -19.67
CA ASP A 98 -3.67 8.63 -18.92
C ASP A 98 -3.56 8.44 -17.40
N ALA A 99 -3.88 7.26 -16.89
CA ALA A 99 -3.76 6.96 -15.46
C ALA A 99 -2.29 6.91 -15.02
N LEU A 100 -1.42 6.33 -15.83
CA LEU A 100 0.01 6.31 -15.53
C LEU A 100 0.63 7.71 -15.60
N GLU A 101 0.25 8.52 -16.57
CA GLU A 101 0.73 9.89 -16.71
C GLU A 101 0.26 10.76 -15.53
N ALA A 102 -0.99 10.62 -15.11
CA ALA A 102 -1.51 11.28 -13.91
C ALA A 102 -0.79 10.82 -12.62
N PHE A 103 -0.41 9.55 -12.53
CA PHE A 103 0.35 9.01 -11.41
C PHE A 103 1.77 9.58 -11.34
N VAL A 104 2.47 9.72 -12.48
CA VAL A 104 3.81 10.33 -12.55
C VAL A 104 3.74 11.80 -12.13
N GLY A 105 2.63 12.47 -12.40
CA GLY A 105 2.36 13.83 -11.93
C GLY A 105 3.30 14.87 -12.53
N ARG A 106 4.15 15.48 -11.70
CA ARG A 106 5.04 16.56 -12.12
C ARG A 106 6.42 16.05 -12.49
N ARG A 107 6.95 16.51 -13.63
CA ARG A 107 8.36 16.35 -14.02
C ARG A 107 9.13 17.61 -13.69
N VAL A 108 10.23 17.46 -12.97
CA VAL A 108 11.07 18.57 -12.50
C VAL A 108 12.51 18.33 -12.97
N PRO A 109 13.15 19.29 -13.63
CA PRO A 109 14.57 19.23 -13.97
C PRO A 109 15.44 19.07 -12.71
N LEU A 110 16.58 18.39 -12.83
CA LEU A 110 17.44 18.10 -11.69
C LEU A 110 17.98 19.37 -11.01
N ASP A 111 18.26 20.41 -11.76
CA ASP A 111 18.73 21.70 -11.24
C ASP A 111 17.68 22.47 -10.42
N ARG A 112 16.42 22.05 -10.48
CA ARG A 112 15.30 22.57 -9.69
C ARG A 112 14.70 21.51 -8.77
N PHE A 113 15.49 20.58 -8.26
CA PHE A 113 15.04 19.44 -7.47
C PHE A 113 14.23 19.83 -6.22
N ASP A 114 14.45 21.01 -5.64
CA ASP A 114 13.71 21.59 -4.53
C ASP A 114 12.21 21.67 -4.82
N GLU A 115 11.82 22.01 -6.05
CA GLU A 115 10.41 22.02 -6.45
C GLU A 115 9.75 20.64 -6.37
N ALA A 116 10.51 19.56 -6.49
CA ALA A 116 9.98 18.21 -6.35
C ALA A 116 9.64 17.87 -4.90
N PHE A 117 10.39 18.40 -3.93
CA PHE A 117 10.11 18.22 -2.51
C PHE A 117 8.89 19.04 -2.04
N ASP A 118 8.64 20.17 -2.65
CA ASP A 118 7.49 21.02 -2.35
C ASP A 118 6.19 20.54 -3.03
N TYR A 119 6.29 19.61 -3.98
CA TYR A 119 5.13 19.10 -4.70
C TYR A 119 4.21 18.30 -3.78
N ARG A 120 2.91 18.64 -3.77
CA ARG A 120 1.88 18.02 -2.91
C ARG A 120 0.96 17.04 -3.65
N GLY A 121 1.25 16.74 -4.91
CA GLY A 121 0.53 15.71 -5.67
C GLY A 121 1.05 14.28 -5.38
N VAL A 122 0.63 13.33 -6.20
CA VAL A 122 0.91 11.91 -5.97
C VAL A 122 2.40 11.60 -6.07
N LYS A 123 3.08 12.07 -7.13
CA LYS A 123 4.50 11.86 -7.34
C LYS A 123 5.14 12.96 -8.19
N ALA A 124 6.30 13.42 -7.78
CA ALA A 124 7.20 14.20 -8.62
C ALA A 124 8.33 13.29 -9.14
N THR A 125 8.74 13.51 -10.37
CA THR A 125 9.84 12.77 -11.02
C THR A 125 10.93 13.77 -11.40
N LEU A 126 12.16 13.50 -10.98
CA LEU A 126 13.32 14.26 -11.44
C LEU A 126 13.72 13.79 -12.83
N VAL A 127 13.86 14.73 -13.75
CA VAL A 127 14.35 14.49 -15.11
C VAL A 127 15.85 14.74 -15.13
N LEU A 128 16.58 13.73 -15.50
CA LEU A 128 18.01 13.83 -15.73
C LEU A 128 18.19 14.13 -17.23
N ASP A 129 18.72 15.30 -17.54
CA ASP A 129 19.09 15.61 -18.92
C ASP A 129 20.22 14.65 -19.34
N ALA A 130 20.03 13.96 -20.47
CA ALA A 130 20.98 13.03 -21.04
C ALA A 130 21.99 13.79 -21.92
#